data_b77f74aa040d3a0808ff14ba02e6acaf
#
_entry.id   b77f74aa040d3a0808ff14ba02e6acaf
#
_cell.length_a   1.000
_cell.length_b   1.000
_cell.length_c   1.000
_cell.angle_alpha   90.00
_cell.angle_beta   90.00
_cell.angle_gamma   90.00
#
_symmetry.space_group_name_H-M   'P 1'
#
loop_
_entity.id
_entity.type
_entity.pdbx_description
1 polymer ?
#
loop_
_entity_poly.entity_id
_entity_poly.type
_entity_poly.pdbx_seq_one_letter_code
_entity_poly.pdbx_strand_id
1 'polypeptide(L)'
;MEIEKPTPTQHWAVDDLVHSTIADASENQLLAEQIRDLRRRTHIFNTRRIPSRLKPGSLEHLALIDAVVIGDADKARELMAEHIGNVRLAIVDQLVNRGAPVTAAK
;
A
#
# COMPACT_ATOMS: atom_id res chain seq x y z
N MET A 1 -9.29 -16.53 -5.78
CA MET A 1 -9.97 -16.31 -4.67
C MET A 1 -10.73 -15.07 -4.63
N GLU A 2 -11.91 -15.17 -4.22
CA GLU A 2 -12.73 -14.13 -4.31
C GLU A 2 -13.10 -13.54 -3.09
N ILE A 3 -12.77 -12.35 -2.77
CA ILE A 3 -13.27 -11.64 -1.65
C ILE A 3 -13.91 -10.44 -2.25
N GLU A 4 -15.19 -10.47 -2.33
CA GLU A 4 -15.89 -9.41 -2.92
C GLU A 4 -15.61 -8.09 -2.33
N LYS A 5 -15.63 -7.98 -1.02
CA LYS A 5 -15.38 -6.73 -0.39
C LYS A 5 -14.50 -6.96 0.80
N PRO A 6 -13.18 -6.92 0.62
CA PRO A 6 -12.28 -7.16 1.75
C PRO A 6 -12.48 -6.08 2.82
N THR A 7 -12.43 -6.49 4.06
CA THR A 7 -12.48 -5.52 5.16
C THR A 7 -11.15 -4.79 5.19
N PRO A 8 -11.09 -3.63 5.84
CA PRO A 8 -9.81 -2.93 5.98
C PRO A 8 -8.74 -3.78 6.65
N THR A 9 -9.13 -4.59 7.63
CA THR A 9 -8.17 -5.47 8.29
C THR A 9 -7.62 -6.52 7.34
N GLN A 10 -8.51 -7.11 6.53
CA GLN A 10 -8.08 -8.08 5.54
C GLN A 10 -7.17 -7.45 4.51
N HIS A 11 -7.52 -6.24 4.07
CA HIS A 11 -6.71 -5.54 3.09
C HIS A 11 -5.32 -5.24 3.66
N TRP A 12 -5.27 -4.82 4.92
CA TRP A 12 -3.98 -4.53 5.55
C TRP A 12 -3.13 -5.79 5.64
N ALA A 13 -3.74 -6.92 5.97
CA ALA A 13 -2.99 -8.17 6.10
C ALA A 13 -2.38 -8.58 4.76
N VAL A 14 -3.13 -8.44 3.67
CA VAL A 14 -2.62 -8.77 2.35
C VAL A 14 -1.54 -7.77 1.94
N ASP A 15 -1.77 -6.49 2.19
CA ASP A 15 -0.82 -5.45 1.86
C ASP A 15 0.50 -5.71 2.58
N ASP A 16 0.43 -6.03 3.88
CA ASP A 16 1.62 -6.29 4.66
C ASP A 16 2.36 -7.52 4.13
N LEU A 17 1.63 -8.56 3.78
CA LEU A 17 2.23 -9.77 3.25
C LEU A 17 2.96 -9.49 1.94
N VAL A 18 2.34 -8.73 1.04
CA VAL A 18 2.95 -8.42 -0.25
C VAL A 18 4.24 -7.64 -0.04
N HIS A 19 4.19 -6.59 0.75
CA HIS A 19 5.37 -5.74 0.94
C HIS A 19 6.47 -6.46 1.71
N SER A 20 6.11 -7.24 2.73
CA SER A 20 7.10 -7.97 3.52
C SER A 20 7.78 -9.05 2.70
N THR A 21 7.00 -9.75 1.88
CA THR A 21 7.55 -10.82 1.07
C THR A 21 8.56 -10.26 0.06
N ILE A 22 8.22 -9.13 -0.57
CA ILE A 22 9.13 -8.52 -1.53
C ILE A 22 10.38 -8.01 -0.82
N ALA A 23 10.20 -7.42 0.37
CA ALA A 23 11.34 -6.91 1.12
C ALA A 23 12.28 -8.05 1.50
N ASP A 24 11.72 -9.18 1.95
CA ASP A 24 12.54 -10.32 2.32
C ASP A 24 13.25 -10.91 1.11
N ALA A 25 12.59 -10.91 -0.03
CA ALA A 25 13.18 -11.45 -1.25
C ALA A 25 14.36 -10.63 -1.75
N SER A 26 14.51 -9.39 -1.25
CA SER A 26 15.63 -8.55 -1.66
C SER A 26 16.96 -9.09 -1.12
N GLU A 27 16.90 -9.98 -0.14
CA GLU A 27 18.09 -10.53 0.52
C GLU A 27 18.92 -9.45 1.18
N ASN A 28 18.30 -8.33 1.50
CA ASN A 28 18.95 -7.26 2.23
C ASN A 28 18.18 -7.11 3.54
N GLN A 29 18.68 -7.76 4.57
CA GLN A 29 17.95 -7.84 5.83
C GLN A 29 17.76 -6.48 6.49
N LEU A 30 18.76 -5.62 6.40
CA LEU A 30 18.63 -4.30 7.00
C LEU A 30 17.53 -3.51 6.30
N LEU A 31 17.50 -3.57 4.98
CA LEU A 31 16.48 -2.88 4.22
C LEU A 31 15.10 -3.43 4.57
N ALA A 32 14.98 -4.74 4.66
CA ALA A 32 13.70 -5.36 5.00
C ALA A 32 13.21 -4.93 6.37
N GLU A 33 14.12 -4.84 7.33
CA GLU A 33 13.75 -4.40 8.67
C GLU A 33 13.29 -2.96 8.68
N GLN A 34 13.95 -2.10 7.92
CA GLN A 34 13.56 -0.71 7.84
C GLN A 34 12.22 -0.55 7.18
N ILE A 35 11.96 -1.31 6.13
CA ILE A 35 10.67 -1.26 5.47
C ILE A 35 9.57 -1.67 6.43
N ARG A 36 9.78 -2.76 7.18
CA ARG A 36 8.77 -3.20 8.15
C ARG A 36 8.54 -2.15 9.24
N ASP A 37 9.61 -1.52 9.70
CA ASP A 37 9.49 -0.52 10.75
C ASP A 37 8.72 0.71 10.24
N LEU A 38 9.06 1.18 9.05
CA LEU A 38 8.36 2.32 8.48
C LEU A 38 6.91 2.02 8.23
N ARG A 39 6.60 0.81 7.77
CA ARG A 39 5.22 0.44 7.53
C ARG A 39 4.43 0.40 8.84
N ARG A 40 5.03 -0.09 9.92
CA ARG A 40 4.36 -0.08 11.21
C ARG A 40 4.08 1.34 11.68
N ARG A 41 5.04 2.24 11.49
CA ARG A 41 4.88 3.62 11.93
C ARG A 41 3.79 4.36 11.16
N THR A 42 3.59 3.98 9.90
CA THR A 42 2.59 4.64 9.08
C THR A 42 1.27 3.89 9.03
N HIS A 43 1.15 2.83 9.81
CA HIS A 43 -0.06 2.00 9.78
C HIS A 43 -1.34 2.78 10.08
N ILE A 44 -1.25 3.84 10.85
CA ILE A 44 -2.44 4.61 11.15
C ILE A 44 -3.03 5.26 9.91
N PHE A 45 -2.26 5.32 8.83
CA PHE A 45 -2.76 5.89 7.57
C PHE A 45 -3.18 4.79 6.59
N ASN A 46 -3.44 3.59 7.09
CA ASN A 46 -3.83 2.50 6.22
C ASN A 46 -5.24 2.73 5.67
N THR A 47 -5.70 1.81 4.86
CA THR A 47 -6.97 1.97 4.15
C THR A 47 -8.17 2.06 5.06
N ARG A 48 -8.01 1.72 6.34
CA ARG A 48 -9.09 1.91 7.26
C ARG A 48 -9.45 3.38 7.31
N ARG A 49 -8.46 4.27 7.15
CA ARG A 49 -8.70 5.69 7.17
C ARG A 49 -8.85 6.27 5.77
N ILE A 50 -8.51 5.52 4.76
CA ILE A 50 -8.60 5.96 3.38
C ILE A 50 -9.29 4.88 2.58
N PRO A 51 -10.61 4.71 2.79
CA PRO A 51 -11.33 3.62 2.14
C PRO A 51 -11.26 3.64 0.62
N SER A 52 -11.06 4.81 0.04
CA SER A 52 -10.99 4.90 -1.42
C SER A 52 -9.77 4.17 -1.98
N ARG A 53 -8.80 3.80 -1.14
CA ARG A 53 -7.64 3.08 -1.61
C ARG A 53 -7.81 1.56 -1.60
N LEU A 54 -8.92 1.06 -1.05
CA LEU A 54 -9.09 -0.39 -0.95
C LEU A 54 -9.04 -1.07 -2.31
N LYS A 55 -9.89 -0.64 -3.24
CA LYS A 55 -9.91 -1.29 -4.53
C LYS A 55 -8.70 -0.95 -5.39
N PRO A 56 -8.32 0.33 -5.53
CA PRO A 56 -7.12 0.63 -6.31
C PRO A 56 -5.87 -0.05 -5.75
N GLY A 57 -5.75 -0.11 -4.42
CA GLY A 57 -4.60 -0.78 -3.81
C GLY A 57 -4.54 -2.24 -4.15
N SER A 58 -5.69 -2.91 -4.14
CA SER A 58 -5.74 -4.33 -4.46
C SER A 58 -5.35 -4.57 -5.91
N LEU A 59 -5.81 -3.71 -6.82
CA LEU A 59 -5.44 -3.85 -8.23
C LEU A 59 -3.96 -3.60 -8.44
N GLU A 60 -3.40 -2.64 -7.71
CA GLU A 60 -1.97 -2.36 -7.79
C GLU A 60 -1.16 -3.56 -7.29
N HIS A 61 -1.62 -4.19 -6.21
CA HIS A 61 -0.93 -5.38 -5.70
C HIS A 61 -0.96 -6.51 -6.70
N LEU A 62 -2.09 -6.73 -7.36
CA LEU A 62 -2.19 -7.80 -8.34
C LEU A 62 -1.24 -7.57 -9.51
N ALA A 63 -1.17 -6.34 -10.00
CA ALA A 63 -0.26 -6.02 -11.10
C ALA A 63 1.19 -6.23 -10.69
N LEU A 64 1.52 -5.83 -9.46
CA LEU A 64 2.86 -5.98 -8.94
C LEU A 64 3.23 -7.45 -8.80
N ILE A 65 2.34 -8.25 -8.24
CA ILE A 65 2.58 -9.67 -8.07
C ILE A 65 2.80 -10.32 -9.43
N ASP A 66 2.00 -9.93 -10.41
CA ASP A 66 2.14 -10.46 -11.76
C ASP A 66 3.53 -10.18 -12.32
N ALA A 67 4.01 -8.94 -12.18
CA ALA A 67 5.32 -8.57 -12.68
C ALA A 67 6.41 -9.38 -11.98
N VAL A 68 6.27 -9.60 -10.68
CA VAL A 68 7.26 -10.38 -9.93
C VAL A 68 7.25 -11.84 -10.38
N VAL A 69 6.07 -12.41 -10.57
CA VAL A 69 5.95 -13.80 -10.98
C VAL A 69 6.55 -14.03 -12.36
N ILE A 70 6.33 -13.07 -13.25
CA ILE A 70 6.89 -13.18 -14.60
C ILE A 70 8.39 -12.95 -14.59
N GLY A 71 8.89 -12.27 -13.57
CA GLY A 71 10.32 -11.99 -13.51
C GLY A 71 10.70 -10.68 -14.18
N ASP A 72 9.73 -9.79 -14.40
CA ASP A 72 10.00 -8.50 -15.03
C ASP A 72 10.37 -7.50 -13.94
N ALA A 73 11.65 -7.45 -13.61
CA ALA A 73 12.13 -6.63 -12.51
C ALA A 73 11.90 -5.13 -12.75
N ASP A 74 12.09 -4.68 -13.97
CA ASP A 74 11.89 -3.27 -14.28
C ASP A 74 10.43 -2.88 -14.11
N LYS A 75 9.53 -3.73 -14.58
CA LYS A 75 8.11 -3.46 -14.45
C LYS A 75 7.71 -3.49 -12.99
N ALA A 76 8.22 -4.45 -12.23
CA ALA A 76 7.91 -4.54 -10.81
C ALA A 76 8.36 -3.29 -10.08
N ARG A 77 9.54 -2.75 -10.42
CA ARG A 77 10.03 -1.53 -9.79
C ARG A 77 9.13 -0.35 -10.11
N GLU A 78 8.74 -0.22 -11.37
CA GLU A 78 7.86 0.87 -11.77
C GLU A 78 6.52 0.79 -11.05
N LEU A 79 5.97 -0.41 -10.99
CA LEU A 79 4.66 -0.59 -10.35
C LEU A 79 4.72 -0.32 -8.86
N MET A 80 5.82 -0.72 -8.20
CA MET A 80 5.97 -0.45 -6.78
C MET A 80 6.13 1.04 -6.53
N ALA A 81 6.91 1.72 -7.34
CA ALA A 81 7.10 3.16 -7.19
C ALA A 81 5.78 3.89 -7.39
N GLU A 82 5.00 3.47 -8.36
CA GLU A 82 3.72 4.08 -8.62
C GLU A 82 2.74 3.81 -7.46
N HIS A 83 2.72 2.58 -6.98
CA HIS A 83 1.86 2.20 -5.87
C HIS A 83 2.17 3.02 -4.62
N ILE A 84 3.44 3.12 -4.27
CA ILE A 84 3.83 3.89 -3.09
C ILE A 84 3.52 5.37 -3.30
N GLY A 85 3.73 5.87 -4.51
CA GLY A 85 3.39 7.26 -4.83
C GLY A 85 1.90 7.53 -4.69
N ASN A 86 1.08 6.59 -5.14
CA ASN A 86 -0.37 6.75 -5.03
C ASN A 86 -0.82 6.75 -3.58
N VAL A 87 -0.22 5.89 -2.76
CA VAL A 87 -0.53 5.86 -1.33
C VAL A 87 -0.11 7.17 -0.69
N ARG A 88 1.08 7.66 -1.03
CA ARG A 88 1.56 8.91 -0.47
C ARG A 88 0.62 10.07 -0.81
N LEU A 89 0.20 10.14 -2.06
CA LEU A 89 -0.71 11.20 -2.46
C LEU A 89 -2.04 11.11 -1.73
N ALA A 90 -2.54 9.89 -1.53
CA ALA A 90 -3.79 9.70 -0.81
C ALA A 90 -3.66 10.13 0.64
N ILE A 91 -2.53 9.83 1.26
CA ILE A 91 -2.30 10.21 2.65
C ILE A 91 -2.21 11.74 2.77
N VAL A 92 -1.47 12.38 1.86
CA VAL A 92 -1.34 13.82 1.88
C VAL A 92 -2.71 14.47 1.70
N ASP A 93 -3.48 13.95 0.75
CA ASP A 93 -4.81 14.48 0.51
C ASP A 93 -5.68 14.33 1.76
N GLN A 94 -5.62 13.18 2.40
CA GLN A 94 -6.38 12.94 3.60
C GLN A 94 -6.00 13.92 4.71
N LEU A 95 -4.72 14.16 4.89
CA LEU A 95 -4.26 15.07 5.93
C LEU A 95 -4.66 16.50 5.63
N VAL A 96 -4.52 16.92 4.39
CA VAL A 96 -4.86 18.29 4.01
C VAL A 96 -6.36 18.52 4.13
N ASN A 97 -7.15 17.60 3.62
CA ASN A 97 -8.59 17.77 3.66
C ASN A 97 -9.15 17.64 5.05
N ARG A 98 -8.56 16.77 5.87
CA ARG A 98 -9.01 16.63 7.22
C ARG A 98 -8.61 17.83 8.03
N GLY A 99 -7.51 18.49 7.67
CA GLY A 99 -7.06 19.65 8.34
C GLY A 99 -7.79 20.88 7.89
N ALA A 100 -8.55 20.78 6.81
CA ALA A 100 -9.30 21.93 6.32
C ALA A 100 -10.44 22.23 7.26
N PRO A 101 -10.91 23.45 7.24
CA PRO A 101 -12.04 23.81 8.08
C PRO A 101 -13.19 22.90 7.79
N VAL A 102 -13.77 22.50 8.84
CA VAL A 102 -14.84 21.59 8.72
C VAL A 102 -16.01 22.13 7.98
N THR A 103 -15.96 23.33 7.72
CA THR A 103 -17.01 23.88 6.96
C THR A 103 -17.30 23.04 5.84
N ALA A 104 -16.30 22.46 5.44
CA ALA A 104 -16.53 21.70 4.28
C ALA A 104 -17.44 20.58 4.56
N ALA A 105 -17.52 20.29 5.64
CA ALA A 105 -18.26 19.14 5.88
C ALA A 105 -19.61 19.39 5.63
N LYS A 106 -19.57 19.57 5.56
CA LYS A 106 -20.58 19.61 5.54
C LYS A 106 -21.07 19.21 5.06
#